data_c9232bf0f4e27ffbe3c080bf8f682ae4
#
_entry.id   c9232bf0f4e27ffbe3c080bf8f682ae4
#
_cell.length_a   1.000
_cell.length_b   1.000
_cell.length_c   1.000
_cell.angle_alpha   90.00
_cell.angle_beta   90.00
_cell.angle_gamma   90.00
#
_symmetry.space_group_name_H-M   'P 1'
#
loop_
_entity.id
_entity.type
_entity.pdbx_description
1 polymer ?
#
loop_
_entity_poly.entity_id
_entity_poly.type
_entity_poly.pdbx_seq_one_letter_code
_entity_poly.pdbx_strand_id
1 'polypeptide(L)'
;MVTKPFLVLISANLFVLSTAVVVFGTFYPMVYELAGLGNISVGAPYFNLLFGPIAIVSLFVMGAVPFLGWSRTSEKPSIGKPVILLLVSLLLAFAIVTYSTMHYEPVGAEWSNWALFTVWVSLWVLISHIFSAIAKVGKTSLSALVAHIGIAIAAFGCVMNAEYSYEITKRLGPGSQADFGDYQVTYVDTNLYIGRNFTAEQAIIEIADKENHQRTMVATPEKRHYSVRVMTMTELQ
;
A
#
# COMPACT_ATOMS: atom_id res chain seq x y z
N MET A 1 -20.55 -22.66 17.86
CA MET A 1 -19.98 -21.52 18.63
C MET A 1 -18.59 -21.23 18.09
N VAL A 2 -18.32 -20.00 17.69
CA VAL A 2 -16.99 -19.61 17.12
C VAL A 2 -16.00 -19.46 18.27
N THR A 3 -14.82 -20.07 18.15
CA THR A 3 -13.75 -20.06 19.16
C THR A 3 -12.44 -19.57 18.55
N LYS A 4 -11.47 -19.15 19.38
CA LYS A 4 -10.13 -18.77 18.89
C LYS A 4 -9.47 -19.84 18.02
N PRO A 5 -9.41 -21.13 18.42
CA PRO A 5 -8.84 -22.18 17.56
C PRO A 5 -9.50 -22.28 16.19
N PHE A 6 -10.80 -22.04 16.10
CA PHE A 6 -11.51 -22.03 14.82
C PHE A 6 -11.07 -20.88 13.94
N LEU A 7 -10.92 -19.64 14.49
CA LEU A 7 -10.41 -18.51 13.71
C LEU A 7 -8.93 -18.68 13.32
N VAL A 8 -8.12 -19.30 14.20
CA VAL A 8 -6.72 -19.64 13.85
C VAL A 8 -6.67 -20.59 12.65
N LEU A 9 -7.57 -21.60 12.62
CA LEU A 9 -7.66 -22.50 11.47
C LEU A 9 -8.06 -21.77 10.19
N ILE A 10 -9.06 -20.88 10.27
CA ILE A 10 -9.45 -20.03 9.12
C ILE A 10 -8.26 -19.19 8.66
N SER A 11 -7.57 -18.51 9.57
CA SER A 11 -6.40 -17.68 9.25
C SER A 11 -5.29 -18.50 8.59
N ALA A 12 -5.01 -19.71 9.09
CA ALA A 12 -4.01 -20.60 8.48
C ALA A 12 -4.38 -20.96 7.03
N ASN A 13 -5.65 -21.27 6.74
CA ASN A 13 -6.11 -21.54 5.38
C ASN A 13 -6.01 -20.29 4.48
N LEU A 14 -6.35 -19.11 4.99
CA LEU A 14 -6.20 -17.85 4.25
C LEU A 14 -4.72 -17.56 3.94
N PHE A 15 -3.80 -17.85 4.86
CA PHE A 15 -2.35 -17.74 4.60
C PHE A 15 -1.86 -18.72 3.54
N VAL A 16 -2.33 -19.98 3.56
CA VAL A 16 -2.00 -20.96 2.52
C VAL A 16 -2.50 -20.48 1.16
N LEU A 17 -3.74 -19.97 1.10
CA LEU A 17 -4.30 -19.43 -0.13
C LEU A 17 -3.53 -18.21 -0.62
N SER A 18 -3.19 -17.28 0.27
CA SER A 18 -2.35 -16.11 -0.03
C SER A 18 -0.98 -16.50 -0.58
N THR A 19 -0.35 -17.50 0.07
CA THR A 19 0.94 -18.03 -0.38
C THR A 19 0.82 -18.64 -1.77
N ALA A 20 -0.23 -19.41 -2.05
CA ALA A 20 -0.46 -19.97 -3.38
C ALA A 20 -0.61 -18.85 -4.43
N VAL A 21 -1.41 -17.81 -4.17
CA VAL A 21 -1.57 -16.67 -5.09
C VAL A 21 -0.22 -16.00 -5.39
N VAL A 22 0.59 -15.74 -4.36
CA VAL A 22 1.90 -15.10 -4.53
C VAL A 22 2.87 -16.01 -5.28
N VAL A 23 2.95 -17.29 -4.93
CA VAL A 23 3.83 -18.27 -5.60
C VAL A 23 3.45 -18.40 -7.07
N PHE A 24 2.18 -18.61 -7.38
CA PHE A 24 1.73 -18.71 -8.78
C PHE A 24 2.00 -17.41 -9.54
N GLY A 25 1.66 -16.25 -9.00
CA GLY A 25 1.91 -14.97 -9.65
C GLY A 25 3.39 -14.68 -9.90
N THR A 26 4.27 -15.13 -9.00
CA THR A 26 5.71 -14.91 -9.12
C THR A 26 6.37 -15.90 -10.08
N PHE A 27 6.01 -17.17 -10.00
CA PHE A 27 6.68 -18.21 -10.81
C PHE A 27 6.04 -18.41 -12.19
N TYR A 28 4.79 -18.03 -12.39
CA TYR A 28 4.10 -18.23 -13.66
C TYR A 28 4.82 -17.60 -14.86
N PRO A 29 5.31 -16.34 -14.80
CA PRO A 29 6.09 -15.75 -15.90
C PRO A 29 7.35 -16.55 -16.21
N MET A 30 8.07 -17.01 -15.19
CA MET A 30 9.30 -17.78 -15.36
C MET A 30 9.03 -19.14 -16.03
N VAL A 31 8.00 -19.86 -15.61
CA VAL A 31 7.61 -21.15 -16.21
C VAL A 31 7.16 -20.94 -17.65
N TYR A 32 6.44 -19.87 -17.95
CA TYR A 32 5.95 -19.53 -19.28
C TYR A 32 7.11 -19.26 -20.26
N GLU A 33 8.13 -18.52 -19.81
CA GLU A 33 9.35 -18.25 -20.57
C GLU A 33 10.16 -19.53 -20.81
N LEU A 34 10.35 -20.37 -19.78
CA LEU A 34 11.06 -21.64 -19.89
C LEU A 34 10.36 -22.62 -20.85
N ALA A 35 9.04 -22.54 -20.97
CA ALA A 35 8.26 -23.33 -21.92
C ALA A 35 8.36 -22.82 -23.38
N GLY A 36 9.11 -21.74 -23.62
CA GLY A 36 9.27 -21.16 -24.97
C GLY A 36 8.01 -20.42 -25.47
N LEU A 37 7.07 -20.08 -24.59
CA LEU A 37 5.79 -19.43 -24.93
C LEU A 37 5.89 -17.91 -25.05
N GLY A 38 7.11 -17.34 -24.79
CA GLY A 38 7.36 -15.89 -24.83
C GLY A 38 7.45 -15.29 -23.43
N ASN A 39 7.53 -13.96 -23.36
CA ASN A 39 7.65 -13.22 -22.10
C ASN A 39 6.28 -12.63 -21.73
N ILE A 40 5.82 -12.93 -20.52
CA ILE A 40 4.63 -12.34 -19.94
C ILE A 40 4.99 -11.67 -18.60
N SER A 41 4.21 -10.68 -18.21
CA SER A 41 4.34 -10.01 -16.91
C SER A 41 3.06 -10.18 -16.12
N VAL A 42 3.19 -10.63 -14.89
CA VAL A 42 2.10 -10.66 -13.90
C VAL A 42 2.29 -9.45 -13.00
N GLY A 43 1.42 -8.47 -13.14
CA GLY A 43 1.52 -7.18 -12.46
C GLY A 43 0.49 -6.98 -11.34
N ALA A 44 0.40 -5.72 -10.85
CA ALA A 44 -0.51 -5.31 -9.79
C ALA A 44 -1.98 -5.75 -9.99
N PRO A 45 -2.59 -5.74 -11.21
CA PRO A 45 -3.98 -6.16 -11.39
C PRO A 45 -4.26 -7.58 -10.92
N TYR A 46 -3.34 -8.51 -11.17
CA TYR A 46 -3.47 -9.91 -10.71
C TYR A 46 -3.49 -9.99 -9.18
N PHE A 47 -2.52 -9.33 -8.52
CA PHE A 47 -2.42 -9.38 -7.07
C PHE A 47 -3.57 -8.64 -6.41
N ASN A 48 -3.99 -7.50 -6.92
CA ASN A 48 -5.11 -6.74 -6.38
C ASN A 48 -6.42 -7.55 -6.46
N LEU A 49 -6.64 -8.27 -7.57
CA LEU A 49 -7.85 -9.05 -7.77
C LEU A 49 -7.92 -10.29 -6.86
N LEU A 50 -6.81 -10.99 -6.67
CA LEU A 50 -6.79 -12.27 -5.94
C LEU A 50 -6.36 -12.11 -4.49
N PHE A 51 -5.26 -11.41 -4.23
CA PHE A 51 -4.73 -11.24 -2.88
C PHE A 51 -5.53 -10.24 -2.05
N GLY A 52 -6.02 -9.17 -2.65
CA GLY A 52 -6.74 -8.10 -1.96
C GLY A 52 -7.97 -8.58 -1.17
N PRO A 53 -8.93 -9.31 -1.77
CA PRO A 53 -10.07 -9.86 -1.05
C PRO A 53 -9.66 -10.78 0.10
N ILE A 54 -8.63 -11.63 -0.10
CA ILE A 54 -8.11 -12.52 0.93
C ILE A 54 -7.54 -11.70 2.11
N ALA A 55 -6.80 -10.64 1.82
CA ALA A 55 -6.24 -9.74 2.83
C ALA A 55 -7.33 -9.06 3.66
N ILE A 56 -8.39 -8.54 3.02
CA ILE A 56 -9.52 -7.92 3.71
C ILE A 56 -10.20 -8.92 4.66
N VAL A 57 -10.49 -10.14 4.19
CA VAL A 57 -11.09 -11.19 5.02
C VAL A 57 -10.16 -11.57 6.18
N SER A 58 -8.85 -11.65 5.93
CA SER A 58 -7.86 -11.96 6.96
C SER A 58 -7.79 -10.89 8.05
N LEU A 59 -7.79 -9.62 7.68
CA LEU A 59 -7.85 -8.49 8.61
C LEU A 59 -9.16 -8.50 9.42
N PHE A 60 -10.28 -8.76 8.76
CA PHE A 60 -11.57 -8.83 9.45
C PHE A 60 -11.59 -9.92 10.51
N VAL A 61 -11.13 -11.14 10.18
CA VAL A 61 -10.99 -12.27 11.10
C VAL A 61 -10.03 -11.92 12.24
N MET A 62 -8.89 -11.31 11.95
CA MET A 62 -7.88 -10.91 12.93
C MET A 62 -8.46 -9.94 13.97
N GLY A 63 -9.24 -8.95 13.56
CA GLY A 63 -9.90 -8.00 14.46
C GLY A 63 -10.94 -8.64 15.38
N ALA A 64 -11.50 -9.81 15.02
CA ALA A 64 -12.47 -10.53 15.85
C ALA A 64 -11.82 -11.37 16.96
N VAL A 65 -10.56 -11.80 16.80
CA VAL A 65 -9.84 -12.70 17.73
C VAL A 65 -9.83 -12.21 19.18
N PRO A 66 -9.65 -10.92 19.51
CA PRO A 66 -9.60 -10.46 20.90
C PRO A 66 -10.86 -10.73 21.71
N PHE A 67 -12.02 -10.86 21.06
CA PHE A 67 -13.33 -11.03 21.70
C PHE A 67 -13.73 -12.49 21.94
N LEU A 68 -12.95 -13.43 21.44
CA LEU A 68 -13.25 -14.86 21.53
C LEU A 68 -12.47 -15.56 22.65
N GLY A 69 -13.02 -16.63 23.17
CA GLY A 69 -12.37 -17.53 24.13
C GLY A 69 -11.65 -18.70 23.46
N TRP A 70 -10.74 -19.34 24.18
CA TRP A 70 -10.06 -20.56 23.76
C TRP A 70 -10.93 -21.80 23.84
N SER A 71 -11.90 -21.83 24.80
CA SER A 71 -12.77 -22.96 25.07
C SER A 71 -14.24 -22.65 24.81
N ARG A 72 -15.02 -23.67 24.44
CA ARG A 72 -16.48 -23.57 24.28
C ARG A 72 -17.22 -23.37 25.61
N THR A 73 -16.57 -23.70 26.73
CA THR A 73 -17.12 -23.56 28.11
C THR A 73 -16.91 -22.16 28.67
N SER A 74 -16.22 -21.29 27.98
CA SER A 74 -16.09 -19.89 28.34
C SER A 74 -17.45 -19.20 28.32
N GLU A 75 -17.64 -18.21 29.18
CA GLU A 75 -18.85 -17.37 29.23
C GLU A 75 -19.27 -16.94 27.85
N LYS A 76 -20.58 -16.84 27.59
CA LYS A 76 -21.12 -16.41 26.31
C LYS A 76 -20.47 -15.09 25.93
N PRO A 77 -19.78 -14.98 24.76
CA PRO A 77 -19.14 -13.75 24.37
C PRO A 77 -20.17 -12.62 24.27
N SER A 78 -19.91 -11.52 24.96
CA SER A 78 -20.75 -10.33 24.83
C SER A 78 -20.60 -9.81 23.38
N ILE A 79 -21.62 -9.92 22.57
CA ILE A 79 -21.64 -9.50 21.17
C ILE A 79 -21.69 -7.96 21.05
N GLY A 80 -22.23 -7.28 22.05
CA GLY A 80 -22.42 -5.82 22.00
C GLY A 80 -21.14 -5.03 21.81
N LYS A 81 -20.09 -5.35 22.58
CA LYS A 81 -18.81 -4.63 22.51
C LYS A 81 -18.14 -4.72 21.11
N PRO A 82 -17.92 -5.92 20.53
CA PRO A 82 -17.33 -6.01 19.20
C PRO A 82 -18.18 -5.34 18.12
N VAL A 83 -19.52 -5.41 18.20
CA VAL A 83 -20.40 -4.74 17.24
C VAL A 83 -20.27 -3.22 17.32
N ILE A 84 -20.23 -2.66 18.53
CA ILE A 84 -20.02 -1.20 18.70
C ILE A 84 -18.68 -0.77 18.11
N LEU A 85 -17.58 -1.48 18.42
CA LEU A 85 -16.26 -1.15 17.90
C LEU A 85 -16.17 -1.29 16.37
N LEU A 86 -16.86 -2.28 15.81
CA LEU A 86 -16.98 -2.49 14.38
C LEU A 86 -17.70 -1.31 13.69
N LEU A 87 -18.78 -0.83 14.29
CA LEU A 87 -19.52 0.34 13.79
C LEU A 87 -18.71 1.64 13.93
N VAL A 88 -18.01 1.82 15.05
CA VAL A 88 -17.12 2.97 15.24
C VAL A 88 -16.00 2.97 14.22
N SER A 89 -15.36 1.82 13.96
CA SER A 89 -14.33 1.71 12.93
C SER A 89 -14.87 1.99 11.53
N LEU A 90 -16.10 1.61 11.22
CA LEU A 90 -16.75 1.91 9.95
C LEU A 90 -17.02 3.41 9.77
N LEU A 91 -17.54 4.06 10.80
CA LEU A 91 -17.79 5.51 10.77
C LEU A 91 -16.49 6.30 10.61
N LEU A 92 -15.43 5.90 11.32
CA LEU A 92 -14.11 6.52 11.17
C LEU A 92 -13.53 6.29 9.78
N ALA A 93 -13.64 5.07 9.24
CA ALA A 93 -13.20 4.77 7.88
C ALA A 93 -13.92 5.61 6.84
N PHE A 94 -15.25 5.74 6.97
CA PHE A 94 -16.04 6.58 6.08
C PHE A 94 -15.61 8.06 6.15
N ALA A 95 -15.39 8.59 7.37
CA ALA A 95 -14.91 9.95 7.55
C ALA A 95 -13.53 10.17 6.93
N ILE A 96 -12.58 9.24 7.15
CA ILE A 96 -11.23 9.33 6.58
C ILE A 96 -11.27 9.28 5.06
N VAL A 97 -11.98 8.33 4.46
CA VAL A 97 -12.06 8.18 3.01
C VAL A 97 -12.74 9.39 2.37
N THR A 98 -13.84 9.89 2.95
CA THR A 98 -14.51 11.09 2.47
C THR A 98 -13.58 12.31 2.53
N TYR A 99 -12.91 12.51 3.66
CA TYR A 99 -11.96 13.61 3.83
C TYR A 99 -10.82 13.51 2.81
N SER A 100 -10.23 12.32 2.64
CA SER A 100 -9.14 12.10 1.68
C SER A 100 -9.60 12.35 0.24
N THR A 101 -10.77 11.85 -0.14
CA THR A 101 -11.33 12.09 -1.48
C THR A 101 -11.52 13.59 -1.74
N MET A 102 -12.11 14.33 -0.81
CA MET A 102 -12.30 15.78 -0.94
C MET A 102 -10.97 16.54 -0.97
N HIS A 103 -10.00 16.14 -0.15
CA HIS A 103 -8.71 16.83 -0.09
C HIS A 103 -7.85 16.60 -1.34
N TYR A 104 -7.91 15.40 -1.93
CA TYR A 104 -7.14 15.02 -3.13
C TYR A 104 -7.95 15.13 -4.43
N GLU A 105 -9.20 15.59 -4.40
CA GLU A 105 -10.03 15.83 -5.59
C GLU A 105 -9.32 16.72 -6.65
N PRO A 106 -8.62 17.81 -6.28
CA PRO A 106 -7.93 18.66 -7.25
C PRO A 106 -6.87 17.93 -8.08
N VAL A 107 -6.38 16.80 -7.59
CA VAL A 107 -5.40 15.94 -8.29
C VAL A 107 -6.01 14.67 -8.86
N GLY A 108 -7.38 14.59 -8.90
CA GLY A 108 -8.11 13.52 -9.57
C GLY A 108 -8.45 12.31 -8.70
N ALA A 109 -8.41 12.46 -7.36
CA ALA A 109 -8.85 11.38 -6.47
C ALA A 109 -10.37 11.19 -6.53
N GLU A 110 -10.79 9.95 -6.72
CA GLU A 110 -12.19 9.55 -6.75
C GLU A 110 -12.54 8.72 -5.52
N TRP A 111 -13.85 8.61 -5.23
CA TRP A 111 -14.33 7.72 -4.18
C TRP A 111 -14.02 6.27 -4.50
N SER A 112 -13.31 5.60 -3.57
CA SER A 112 -12.93 4.19 -3.70
C SER A 112 -13.61 3.33 -2.62
N ASN A 113 -14.46 2.41 -3.06
CA ASN A 113 -15.01 1.38 -2.17
C ASN A 113 -13.92 0.46 -1.63
N TRP A 114 -12.87 0.24 -2.42
CA TRP A 114 -11.72 -0.57 -2.02
C TRP A 114 -10.95 0.08 -0.86
N ALA A 115 -10.73 1.40 -0.94
CA ALA A 115 -10.18 2.18 0.16
C ALA A 115 -11.07 2.06 1.41
N LEU A 116 -12.38 2.25 1.26
CA LEU A 116 -13.31 2.18 2.39
C LEU A 116 -13.22 0.84 3.11
N PHE A 117 -13.29 -0.29 2.39
CA PHE A 117 -13.24 -1.61 3.01
C PHE A 117 -11.90 -1.89 3.69
N THR A 118 -10.78 -1.54 3.04
CA THR A 118 -9.45 -1.79 3.60
C THR A 118 -9.15 -0.89 4.81
N VAL A 119 -9.50 0.39 4.75
CA VAL A 119 -9.39 1.31 5.89
C VAL A 119 -10.27 0.84 7.05
N TRP A 120 -11.51 0.43 6.76
CA TRP A 120 -12.41 -0.09 7.78
C TRP A 120 -11.85 -1.30 8.53
N VAL A 121 -11.41 -2.33 7.81
CA VAL A 121 -10.88 -3.55 8.48
C VAL A 121 -9.54 -3.27 9.18
N SER A 122 -8.73 -2.35 8.67
CA SER A 122 -7.50 -1.92 9.35
C SER A 122 -7.80 -1.22 10.67
N LEU A 123 -8.74 -0.27 10.68
CA LEU A 123 -9.19 0.40 11.91
C LEU A 123 -9.87 -0.59 12.86
N TRP A 124 -10.65 -1.55 12.35
CA TRP A 124 -11.23 -2.61 13.13
C TRP A 124 -10.17 -3.40 13.90
N VAL A 125 -9.07 -3.80 13.24
CA VAL A 125 -7.95 -4.49 13.91
C VAL A 125 -7.30 -3.59 14.95
N LEU A 126 -6.98 -2.33 14.60
CA LEU A 126 -6.35 -1.38 15.53
C LEU A 126 -7.19 -1.18 16.78
N ILE A 127 -8.45 -0.79 16.62
CA ILE A 127 -9.35 -0.47 17.73
C ILE A 127 -9.60 -1.70 18.60
N SER A 128 -9.84 -2.87 18.00
CA SER A 128 -10.12 -4.11 18.74
C SER A 128 -8.93 -4.59 19.57
N HIS A 129 -7.71 -4.49 19.02
CA HIS A 129 -6.49 -4.91 19.73
C HIS A 129 -6.10 -3.92 20.84
N ILE A 130 -6.19 -2.61 20.58
CA ILE A 130 -5.95 -1.57 21.60
C ILE A 130 -6.97 -1.70 22.72
N PHE A 131 -8.26 -1.83 22.40
CA PHE A 131 -9.31 -2.05 23.40
C PHE A 131 -9.05 -3.30 24.26
N SER A 132 -8.67 -4.42 23.62
CA SER A 132 -8.34 -5.64 24.33
C SER A 132 -7.10 -5.51 25.23
N ALA A 133 -6.09 -4.78 24.79
CA ALA A 133 -4.88 -4.53 25.57
C ALA A 133 -5.19 -3.72 26.83
N ILE A 134 -6.02 -2.68 26.72
CA ILE A 134 -6.45 -1.86 27.86
C ILE A 134 -7.35 -2.66 28.81
N ALA A 135 -8.33 -3.42 28.25
CA ALA A 135 -9.29 -4.18 29.07
C ALA A 135 -8.67 -5.40 29.76
N LYS A 136 -7.57 -5.94 29.25
CA LYS A 136 -6.93 -7.17 29.72
C LYS A 136 -5.46 -6.94 30.05
N VAL A 137 -5.16 -5.87 30.76
CA VAL A 137 -3.78 -5.52 31.17
C VAL A 137 -3.04 -6.72 31.76
N GLY A 138 -1.85 -7.00 31.23
CA GLY A 138 -0.98 -8.11 31.66
C GLY A 138 -1.39 -9.51 31.14
N LYS A 139 -2.49 -9.65 30.39
CA LYS A 139 -2.95 -10.94 29.82
C LYS A 139 -2.80 -11.03 28.29
N THR A 140 -2.45 -9.95 27.63
CA THR A 140 -2.17 -9.90 26.20
C THR A 140 -0.67 -10.02 25.92
N SER A 141 -0.30 -10.88 24.98
CA SER A 141 1.10 -10.95 24.53
C SER A 141 1.46 -9.65 23.79
N LEU A 142 2.48 -8.96 24.28
CA LEU A 142 2.97 -7.72 23.67
C LEU A 142 3.43 -7.94 22.21
N SER A 143 4.13 -9.06 21.95
CA SER A 143 4.60 -9.40 20.59
C SER A 143 3.46 -9.60 19.62
N ALA A 144 2.39 -10.31 20.01
CA ALA A 144 1.21 -10.48 19.18
C ALA A 144 0.47 -9.14 18.96
N LEU A 145 0.38 -8.30 19.99
CA LEU A 145 -0.24 -6.97 19.88
C LEU A 145 0.51 -6.10 18.86
N VAL A 146 1.83 -5.99 18.99
CA VAL A 146 2.67 -5.19 18.08
C VAL A 146 2.59 -5.72 16.65
N ALA A 147 2.64 -7.05 16.45
CA ALA A 147 2.55 -7.65 15.12
C ALA A 147 1.22 -7.34 14.43
N HIS A 148 0.09 -7.51 15.12
CA HIS A 148 -1.24 -7.26 14.54
C HIS A 148 -1.48 -5.77 14.26
N ILE A 149 -1.07 -4.89 15.17
CA ILE A 149 -1.14 -3.44 14.96
C ILE A 149 -0.25 -3.03 13.78
N GLY A 150 0.96 -3.58 13.68
CA GLY A 150 1.89 -3.31 12.58
C GLY A 150 1.32 -3.67 11.21
N ILE A 151 0.69 -4.85 11.09
CA ILE A 151 0.02 -5.29 9.85
C ILE A 151 -1.14 -4.35 9.50
N ALA A 152 -1.95 -3.96 10.49
CA ALA A 152 -3.08 -3.06 10.26
C ALA A 152 -2.63 -1.67 9.79
N ILE A 153 -1.55 -1.11 10.38
CA ILE A 153 -0.96 0.16 9.94
C ILE A 153 -0.39 0.02 8.53
N ALA A 154 0.29 -1.09 8.22
CA ALA A 154 0.83 -1.34 6.89
C ALA A 154 -0.29 -1.42 5.84
N ALA A 155 -1.37 -2.16 6.11
CA ALA A 155 -2.52 -2.28 5.20
C ALA A 155 -3.20 -0.92 4.97
N PHE A 156 -3.38 -0.13 6.04
CA PHE A 156 -3.89 1.23 5.95
C PHE A 156 -3.00 2.11 5.06
N GLY A 157 -1.68 2.13 5.32
CA GLY A 157 -0.74 2.93 4.55
C GLY A 157 -0.66 2.52 3.07
N CYS A 158 -0.66 1.21 2.79
CA CYS A 158 -0.65 0.69 1.42
C CYS A 158 -1.88 1.15 0.61
N VAL A 159 -3.08 1.05 1.19
CA VAL A 159 -4.29 1.47 0.46
C VAL A 159 -4.38 2.98 0.31
N MET A 160 -4.00 3.75 1.34
CA MET A 160 -3.98 5.20 1.24
C MET A 160 -3.00 5.69 0.18
N ASN A 161 -1.83 5.05 0.10
CA ASN A 161 -0.87 5.35 -0.97
C ASN A 161 -1.39 4.92 -2.35
N ALA A 162 -2.03 3.76 -2.47
CA ALA A 162 -2.50 3.26 -3.77
C ALA A 162 -3.67 4.09 -4.35
N GLU A 163 -4.58 4.56 -3.50
CA GLU A 163 -5.81 5.23 -3.93
C GLU A 163 -5.70 6.77 -3.92
N TYR A 164 -4.78 7.33 -3.12
CA TYR A 164 -4.65 8.78 -2.94
C TYR A 164 -3.25 9.32 -3.27
N SER A 165 -2.39 8.52 -3.93
CA SER A 165 -1.16 9.04 -4.53
C SER A 165 -1.45 9.60 -5.92
N TYR A 166 -0.72 10.63 -6.28
CA TYR A 166 -0.81 11.27 -7.58
C TYR A 166 0.49 11.06 -8.36
N GLU A 167 0.37 10.47 -9.54
CA GLU A 167 1.49 10.23 -10.44
C GLU A 167 1.16 10.75 -11.84
N ILE A 168 2.06 11.53 -12.42
CA ILE A 168 1.97 11.97 -13.82
C ILE A 168 3.16 11.41 -14.60
N THR A 169 2.88 10.72 -15.69
CA THR A 169 3.88 10.35 -16.68
C THR A 169 3.73 11.23 -17.91
N LYS A 170 4.71 12.11 -18.15
CA LYS A 170 4.74 12.96 -19.34
C LYS A 170 6.09 12.84 -20.04
N ARG A 171 6.07 12.94 -21.37
CA ARG A 171 7.29 13.11 -22.17
C ARG A 171 7.60 14.59 -22.28
N LEU A 172 8.70 15.01 -21.69
CA LEU A 172 9.17 16.38 -21.72
C LEU A 172 10.49 16.43 -22.50
N GLY A 173 10.71 17.52 -23.25
CA GLY A 173 11.99 17.86 -23.89
C GLY A 173 12.49 19.20 -23.37
N PRO A 174 13.75 19.60 -23.70
CA PRO A 174 14.29 20.88 -23.30
C PRO A 174 13.38 22.05 -23.66
N GLY A 175 13.13 22.95 -22.69
CA GLY A 175 12.23 24.09 -22.82
C GLY A 175 10.74 23.77 -22.56
N SER A 176 10.35 22.52 -22.38
CA SER A 176 8.94 22.18 -22.09
C SER A 176 8.62 22.25 -20.61
N GLN A 177 7.33 22.49 -20.32
CA GLN A 177 6.81 22.60 -18.95
C GLN A 177 5.66 21.63 -18.73
N ALA A 178 5.50 21.19 -17.48
CA ALA A 178 4.39 20.38 -17.04
C ALA A 178 3.94 20.81 -15.64
N ASP A 179 2.63 20.77 -15.44
CA ASP A 179 2.03 21.05 -14.13
C ASP A 179 1.92 19.75 -13.32
N PHE A 180 2.30 19.84 -12.05
CA PHE A 180 2.23 18.76 -11.08
C PHE A 180 1.64 19.30 -9.76
N GLY A 181 0.33 19.16 -9.59
CA GLY A 181 -0.37 19.75 -8.46
C GLY A 181 -0.14 21.27 -8.38
N ASP A 182 0.36 21.75 -7.25
CA ASP A 182 0.67 23.15 -6.99
C ASP A 182 2.04 23.60 -7.54
N TYR A 183 2.77 22.68 -8.18
CA TYR A 183 4.09 22.93 -8.73
C TYR A 183 4.08 22.94 -10.26
N GLN A 184 4.95 23.76 -10.83
CA GLN A 184 5.30 23.75 -12.25
C GLN A 184 6.69 23.15 -12.39
N VAL A 185 6.80 22.13 -13.23
CA VAL A 185 8.05 21.44 -13.55
C VAL A 185 8.51 21.88 -14.93
N THR A 186 9.69 22.50 -15.03
CA THR A 186 10.30 22.95 -16.28
C THR A 186 11.53 22.10 -16.59
N TYR A 187 11.51 21.47 -17.76
CA TYR A 187 12.70 20.81 -18.30
C TYR A 187 13.57 21.86 -18.97
N VAL A 188 14.68 22.24 -18.33
CA VAL A 188 15.54 23.36 -18.82
C VAL A 188 16.42 22.91 -19.96
N ASP A 189 17.24 21.87 -19.71
CA ASP A 189 18.22 21.39 -20.69
C ASP A 189 18.70 19.97 -20.38
N THR A 190 19.45 19.39 -21.30
CA THR A 190 20.12 18.09 -21.15
C THR A 190 21.61 18.23 -21.35
N ASN A 191 22.38 17.79 -20.37
CA ASN A 191 23.84 17.73 -20.48
C ASN A 191 24.32 16.29 -20.66
N LEU A 192 25.34 16.12 -21.50
CA LEU A 192 26.06 14.84 -21.58
C LEU A 192 27.24 14.88 -20.59
N TYR A 193 27.30 13.92 -19.72
CA TYR A 193 28.37 13.77 -18.73
C TYR A 193 29.12 12.46 -18.95
N ILE A 194 30.44 12.53 -18.93
CA ILE A 194 31.30 11.35 -19.06
C ILE A 194 31.98 11.10 -17.71
N GLY A 195 31.54 10.02 -17.03
CA GLY A 195 32.14 9.53 -15.80
C GLY A 195 33.32 8.59 -16.06
N ARG A 196 33.92 8.06 -15.01
CA ARG A 196 35.05 7.13 -15.10
C ARG A 196 34.71 5.82 -15.82
N ASN A 197 33.51 5.33 -15.68
CA ASN A 197 33.05 4.01 -16.17
C ASN A 197 31.63 4.03 -16.76
N PHE A 198 31.08 5.23 -16.98
CA PHE A 198 29.74 5.42 -17.56
C PHE A 198 29.68 6.71 -18.38
N THR A 199 28.72 6.78 -19.27
CA THR A 199 28.22 8.01 -19.85
C THR A 199 26.83 8.29 -19.33
N ALA A 200 26.50 9.54 -19.05
CA ALA A 200 25.18 9.92 -18.54
C ALA A 200 24.56 11.03 -19.40
N GLU A 201 23.27 10.90 -19.62
CA GLU A 201 22.39 11.99 -20.03
C GLU A 201 21.80 12.58 -18.74
N GLN A 202 22.17 13.80 -18.39
CA GLN A 202 21.70 14.51 -17.20
C GLN A 202 20.68 15.56 -17.63
N ALA A 203 19.44 15.41 -17.15
CA ALA A 203 18.41 16.42 -17.33
C ALA A 203 18.52 17.48 -16.24
N ILE A 204 18.29 18.74 -16.59
CA ILE A 204 18.14 19.84 -15.63
C ILE A 204 16.66 20.16 -15.53
N ILE A 205 16.08 19.89 -14.35
CA ILE A 205 14.67 20.09 -14.08
C ILE A 205 14.52 21.13 -12.97
N GLU A 206 13.80 22.20 -13.26
CA GLU A 206 13.42 23.21 -12.28
C GLU A 206 11.98 22.96 -11.81
N ILE A 207 11.78 23.02 -10.49
CA ILE A 207 10.48 22.93 -9.86
C ILE A 207 10.20 24.27 -9.21
N ALA A 208 9.12 24.91 -9.60
CA ALA A 208 8.65 26.17 -9.06
C ALA A 208 7.22 26.05 -8.55
N ASP A 209 6.91 26.83 -7.52
CA ASP A 209 5.54 26.99 -7.04
C ASP A 209 4.73 27.81 -8.06
N LYS A 210 3.50 27.38 -8.37
CA LYS A 210 2.64 28.02 -9.36
C LYS A 210 2.12 29.39 -8.93
N GLU A 211 1.85 29.57 -7.64
CA GLU A 211 1.23 30.82 -7.15
C GLU A 211 2.23 31.98 -7.12
N ASN A 212 3.44 31.73 -6.65
CA ASN A 212 4.43 32.78 -6.47
C ASN A 212 5.62 32.71 -7.43
N HIS A 213 5.66 31.69 -8.30
CA HIS A 213 6.75 31.43 -9.25
C HIS A 213 8.14 31.35 -8.58
N GLN A 214 8.17 31.09 -7.28
CA GLN A 214 9.43 30.89 -6.60
C GLN A 214 10.02 29.53 -6.93
N ARG A 215 11.28 29.53 -7.39
CA ARG A 215 12.04 28.32 -7.61
C ARG A 215 12.24 27.58 -6.30
N THR A 216 11.63 26.41 -6.17
CA THR A 216 11.67 25.62 -4.96
C THR A 216 12.85 24.68 -4.97
N MET A 217 13.14 24.04 -6.13
CA MET A 217 14.16 23.00 -6.24
C MET A 217 14.70 22.91 -7.67
N VAL A 218 15.97 22.46 -7.80
CA VAL A 218 16.54 21.96 -9.03
C VAL A 218 16.89 20.50 -8.84
N ALA A 219 16.39 19.65 -9.72
CA ALA A 219 16.73 18.24 -9.77
C ALA A 219 17.53 17.94 -11.03
N THR A 220 18.54 17.09 -10.89
CA THR A 220 19.39 16.68 -12.01
C THR A 220 19.38 15.15 -12.19
N PRO A 221 18.23 14.57 -12.62
CA PRO A 221 18.15 13.14 -12.85
C PRO A 221 19.08 12.73 -14.00
N GLU A 222 19.77 11.61 -13.81
CA GLU A 222 20.74 11.09 -14.78
C GLU A 222 20.31 9.70 -15.29
N LYS A 223 20.43 9.50 -16.58
CA LYS A 223 20.36 8.19 -17.21
C LYS A 223 21.77 7.72 -17.52
N ARG A 224 22.34 6.87 -16.67
CA ARG A 224 23.70 6.36 -16.80
C ARG A 224 23.74 5.09 -17.64
N HIS A 225 24.66 5.05 -18.58
CA HIS A 225 24.98 3.87 -19.39
C HIS A 225 26.37 3.37 -19.02
N TYR A 226 26.45 2.20 -18.44
CA TYR A 226 27.70 1.54 -18.03
C TYR A 226 28.23 0.65 -19.15
N SER A 227 29.34 1.04 -19.76
CA SER A 227 29.93 0.34 -20.91
C SER A 227 30.41 -1.08 -20.60
N VAL A 228 30.86 -1.33 -19.36
CA VAL A 228 31.40 -2.64 -18.95
C VAL A 228 30.31 -3.69 -18.72
N ARG A 229 29.10 -3.28 -18.33
CA ARG A 229 27.99 -4.20 -18.03
C ARG A 229 26.85 -4.12 -19.04
N VAL A 230 26.93 -3.22 -20.03
CA VAL A 230 25.85 -2.95 -20.99
C VAL A 230 24.51 -2.72 -20.27
N MET A 231 24.55 -2.02 -19.14
CA MET A 231 23.39 -1.76 -18.28
C MET A 231 23.08 -0.26 -18.25
N THR A 232 21.82 0.09 -18.35
CA THR A 232 21.33 1.46 -18.17
C THR A 232 20.62 1.58 -16.83
N MET A 233 20.97 2.58 -16.02
CA MET A 233 20.35 2.89 -14.73
C MET A 233 19.92 4.35 -14.69
N THR A 234 18.80 4.62 -14.03
CA THR A 234 18.34 5.98 -13.74
C THR A 234 18.71 6.32 -12.31
N GLU A 235 19.39 7.44 -12.11
CA GLU A 235 19.79 7.93 -10.79
C GLU A 235 19.36 9.39 -10.63
N LEU A 236 19.00 9.80 -9.42
CA LEU A 236 18.70 11.16 -9.05
C LEU A 236 19.86 11.72 -8.22
N GLN A 237 20.32 12.91 -8.56
CA GLN A 237 21.27 13.71 -7.78
C GLN A 237 20.63 15.02 -7.37
#